data_9295e562a4793b89e7a5261392fa8729
#
_entry.id   9295e562a4793b89e7a5261392fa8729
#
_cell.length_a   1.000
_cell.length_b   1.000
_cell.length_c   1.000
_cell.angle_alpha   90.00
_cell.angle_beta   90.00
_cell.angle_gamma   90.00
#
_symmetry.space_group_name_H-M   'P 1'
#
loop_
_entity.id
_entity.type
_entity.pdbx_description
1 polymer ?
#
loop_
_entity_poly.entity_id
_entity_poly.type
_entity_poly.pdbx_seq_one_letter_code
_entity_poly.pdbx_strand_id
1 'polypeptide(L)'
;MSEIRLNKVSIYYQNKKEIITAVDEISLTFHAHKTNVLIGYSGCGKTSILNAISGYILFDGEMYLDDKNILDIPVQKRNISYVSQDIVLYPHLTVYDNIAYPLKLLKLPREEIDIRVRELANELDIDFLLTRKPKYLSIGQQQRVAIARAFAKKPDIILMDEPLSNLDKETSDDIKRYIKTLLKESEATCIYVSHNITDALYLADTIFVMNEGKLIGEYTPKEFLKCDNEVVAKLKVDLPHESQG
;
A
#
# COMPACT_ATOMS: atom_id res chain seq x y z
N MET A 1 -4.66 16.43 7.35
CA MET A 1 -4.32 16.22 5.94
C MET A 1 -3.21 15.20 5.93
N SER A 2 -3.06 14.38 4.91
CA SER A 2 -2.03 13.33 4.90
C SER A 2 -1.47 13.22 3.48
N GLU A 3 -1.01 14.36 2.95
CA GLU A 3 -0.33 14.47 1.66
C GLU A 3 1.14 14.07 1.81
N ILE A 4 1.69 13.32 0.86
CA ILE A 4 3.12 13.06 0.79
C ILE A 4 3.67 13.66 -0.50
N ARG A 5 4.60 14.59 -0.37
CA ARG A 5 5.27 15.24 -1.49
C ARG A 5 6.74 14.86 -1.54
N LEU A 6 7.16 14.35 -2.69
CA LEU A 6 8.55 14.06 -3.02
C LEU A 6 9.10 15.18 -3.91
N ASN A 7 10.30 15.66 -3.62
CA ASN A 7 10.99 16.68 -4.39
C ASN A 7 12.42 16.20 -4.69
N LYS A 8 12.68 15.83 -5.95
CA LYS A 8 13.94 15.28 -6.45
C LYS A 8 14.48 14.14 -5.59
N VAL A 9 13.60 13.21 -5.22
CA VAL A 9 13.98 12.06 -4.39
C VAL A 9 14.73 11.05 -5.22
N SER A 10 15.90 10.65 -4.73
CA SER A 10 16.72 9.56 -5.27
C SER A 10 16.98 8.50 -4.22
N ILE A 11 16.98 7.23 -4.64
CA ILE A 11 17.19 6.08 -3.76
C ILE A 11 18.22 5.16 -4.37
N TYR A 12 19.24 4.85 -3.57
CA TYR A 12 20.38 4.05 -3.99
C TYR A 12 20.52 2.80 -3.11
N TYR A 13 20.83 1.68 -3.75
CA TYR A 13 21.26 0.48 -3.06
C TYR A 13 22.75 0.26 -3.31
N GLN A 14 23.51 0.14 -2.23
CA GLN A 14 24.94 -0.10 -2.32
C GLN A 14 25.21 -1.58 -2.13
N ASN A 15 25.77 -2.20 -3.16
CA ASN A 15 26.37 -3.52 -3.08
C ASN A 15 27.91 -3.38 -2.98
N LYS A 16 28.61 -4.43 -2.53
CA LYS A 16 30.09 -4.38 -2.39
C LYS A 16 30.85 -3.96 -3.67
N LYS A 17 30.21 -4.02 -4.85
CA LYS A 17 30.84 -3.80 -6.15
C LYS A 17 30.23 -2.62 -6.94
N GLU A 18 29.00 -2.20 -6.66
CA GLU A 18 28.31 -1.20 -7.46
C GLU A 18 27.21 -0.48 -6.65
N ILE A 19 26.87 0.73 -7.11
CA ILE A 19 25.70 1.48 -6.63
C ILE A 19 24.60 1.31 -7.67
N ILE A 20 23.44 0.80 -7.24
CA ILE A 20 22.26 0.64 -8.08
C ILE A 20 21.30 1.80 -7.75
N THR A 21 20.98 2.63 -8.74
CA THR A 21 19.96 3.67 -8.60
C THR A 21 18.59 3.05 -8.82
N ALA A 22 17.81 2.93 -7.74
CA ALA A 22 16.45 2.39 -7.80
C ALA A 22 15.41 3.45 -8.12
N VAL A 23 15.66 4.70 -7.69
CA VAL A 23 14.81 5.88 -7.95
C VAL A 23 15.75 7.04 -8.27
N ASP A 24 15.44 7.79 -9.34
CA ASP A 24 16.29 8.85 -9.91
C ASP A 24 15.52 10.17 -10.00
N GLU A 25 15.81 11.09 -9.08
CA GLU A 25 15.27 12.46 -8.98
C GLU A 25 13.75 12.58 -9.16
N ILE A 26 12.97 11.67 -8.55
CA ILE A 26 11.49 11.70 -8.66
C ILE A 26 10.92 12.88 -7.88
N SER A 27 10.04 13.64 -8.56
CA SER A 27 9.17 14.64 -7.94
C SER A 27 7.72 14.29 -8.24
N LEU A 28 6.92 14.06 -7.19
CA LEU A 28 5.48 13.76 -7.27
C LEU A 28 4.78 14.09 -5.96
N THR A 29 3.45 14.17 -6.00
CA THR A 29 2.62 14.37 -4.82
C THR A 29 1.56 13.26 -4.73
N PHE A 30 1.60 12.48 -3.66
CA PHE A 30 0.51 11.56 -3.33
C PHE A 30 -0.59 12.35 -2.62
N HIS A 31 -1.74 12.44 -3.26
CA HIS A 31 -2.86 13.28 -2.84
C HIS A 31 -3.53 12.76 -1.57
N ALA A 32 -3.79 13.67 -0.64
CA ALA A 32 -4.46 13.37 0.63
C ALA A 32 -5.86 12.77 0.41
N HIS A 33 -6.25 11.81 1.26
CA HIS A 33 -7.57 11.15 1.25
C HIS A 33 -7.92 10.49 -0.09
N LYS A 34 -6.90 10.11 -0.87
CA LYS A 34 -7.04 9.47 -2.17
C LYS A 34 -6.31 8.12 -2.18
N THR A 35 -6.80 7.26 -3.06
CA THR A 35 -6.07 6.04 -3.42
C THR A 35 -5.12 6.37 -4.57
N ASN A 36 -3.85 6.56 -4.23
CA ASN A 36 -2.76 6.83 -5.15
C ASN A 36 -2.13 5.49 -5.55
N VAL A 37 -2.29 5.06 -6.78
CA VAL A 37 -1.74 3.78 -7.24
C VAL A 37 -0.48 4.02 -8.05
N LEU A 38 0.61 3.37 -7.65
CA LEU A 38 1.90 3.43 -8.30
C LEU A 38 2.11 2.14 -9.12
N ILE A 39 2.15 2.25 -10.43
CA ILE A 39 2.32 1.12 -11.36
C ILE A 39 3.60 1.22 -12.17
N GLY A 40 4.05 0.08 -12.67
CA GLY A 40 5.24 -0.06 -13.51
C GLY A 40 5.82 -1.46 -13.44
N TYR A 41 6.79 -1.76 -14.27
CA TYR A 41 7.44 -3.07 -14.31
C TYR A 41 8.14 -3.41 -12.99
N SER A 42 8.37 -4.72 -12.76
CA SER A 42 9.14 -5.16 -11.61
C SER A 42 10.55 -4.53 -11.63
N GLY A 43 11.02 -4.10 -10.45
CA GLY A 43 12.33 -3.47 -10.30
C GLY A 43 12.41 -1.98 -10.67
N CYS A 44 11.31 -1.32 -11.09
CA CYS A 44 11.34 0.12 -11.44
C CYS A 44 11.34 1.09 -10.23
N GLY A 45 11.47 0.60 -8.98
CA GLY A 45 11.65 1.45 -7.80
C GLY A 45 10.41 1.69 -6.93
N LYS A 46 9.25 1.10 -7.22
CA LYS A 46 7.98 1.30 -6.48
C LYS A 46 8.09 0.98 -4.99
N THR A 47 8.52 -0.24 -4.66
CA THR A 47 8.75 -0.70 -3.28
C THR A 47 9.79 0.17 -2.56
N SER A 48 10.80 0.67 -3.29
CA SER A 48 11.82 1.56 -2.72
C SER A 48 11.20 2.88 -2.23
N ILE A 49 10.25 3.45 -2.98
CA ILE A 49 9.51 4.65 -2.55
C ILE A 49 8.72 4.36 -1.27
N LEU A 50 7.98 3.24 -1.20
CA LEU A 50 7.24 2.87 0.02
C LEU A 50 8.18 2.70 1.22
N ASN A 51 9.32 2.04 1.02
CA ASN A 51 10.32 1.83 2.06
C ASN A 51 10.94 3.15 2.54
N ALA A 52 11.17 4.12 1.67
CA ALA A 52 11.64 5.46 2.06
C ALA A 52 10.58 6.21 2.88
N ILE A 53 9.31 6.21 2.45
CA ILE A 53 8.19 6.84 3.18
C ILE A 53 8.04 6.22 4.57
N SER A 54 8.15 4.89 4.68
CA SER A 54 8.04 4.17 5.96
C SER A 54 9.26 4.33 6.86
N GLY A 55 10.38 4.84 6.33
CA GLY A 55 11.62 5.04 7.07
C GLY A 55 12.51 3.80 7.16
N TYR A 56 12.29 2.78 6.31
CA TYR A 56 13.13 1.58 6.25
C TYR A 56 14.44 1.82 5.51
N ILE A 57 14.47 2.74 4.55
CA ILE A 57 15.67 3.09 3.79
C ILE A 57 15.86 4.60 3.73
N LEU A 58 17.10 5.01 3.51
CA LEU A 58 17.48 6.41 3.30
C LEU A 58 17.24 6.82 1.85
N PHE A 59 17.10 8.10 1.64
CA PHE A 59 16.95 8.72 0.32
C PHE A 59 17.68 10.07 0.29
N ASP A 60 18.05 10.52 -0.90
CA ASP A 60 18.50 11.88 -1.17
C ASP A 60 17.33 12.71 -1.72
N GLY A 61 17.42 14.03 -1.60
CA GLY A 61 16.33 14.94 -1.94
C GLY A 61 15.47 15.29 -0.72
N GLU A 62 14.24 15.71 -0.97
CA GLU A 62 13.32 16.15 0.08
C GLU A 62 12.01 15.39 0.02
N MET A 63 11.48 15.01 1.18
CA MET A 63 10.17 14.38 1.30
C MET A 63 9.40 15.04 2.43
N TYR A 64 8.16 15.41 2.15
CA TYR A 64 7.29 16.09 3.10
C TYR A 64 6.05 15.25 3.38
N LEU A 65 5.66 15.21 4.64
CA LEU A 65 4.35 14.76 5.10
C LEU A 65 3.58 16.02 5.51
N ASP A 66 2.57 16.38 4.72
CA ASP A 66 1.96 17.71 4.73
C ASP A 66 3.05 18.79 4.53
N ASP A 67 3.18 19.74 5.44
CA ASP A 67 4.17 20.82 5.37
C ASP A 67 5.48 20.52 6.14
N LYS A 68 5.62 19.31 6.71
CA LYS A 68 6.79 18.94 7.53
C LYS A 68 7.71 18.00 6.78
N ASN A 69 9.02 18.27 6.84
CA ASN A 69 10.00 17.31 6.33
C ASN A 69 9.83 15.97 7.08
N ILE A 70 9.71 14.88 6.33
CA ILE A 70 9.46 13.55 6.91
C ILE A 70 10.60 13.07 7.79
N LEU A 71 11.83 13.57 7.57
CA LEU A 71 13.00 13.24 8.38
C LEU A 71 12.93 13.85 9.80
N ASP A 72 12.20 14.96 9.96
CA ASP A 72 11.98 15.61 11.27
C ASP A 72 10.89 14.90 12.09
N ILE A 73 10.17 13.96 11.47
CA ILE A 73 9.08 13.22 12.11
C ILE A 73 9.57 11.82 12.48
N PRO A 74 9.70 11.47 13.77
CA PRO A 74 10.02 10.12 14.19
C PRO A 74 9.06 9.10 13.56
N VAL A 75 9.57 7.97 13.06
CA VAL A 75 8.78 6.96 12.32
C VAL A 75 7.52 6.55 13.09
N GLN A 76 7.61 6.37 14.42
CA GLN A 76 6.50 5.98 15.28
C GLN A 76 5.38 7.03 15.35
N LYS A 77 5.67 8.28 14.99
CA LYS A 77 4.72 9.42 15.01
C LYS A 77 4.10 9.72 13.66
N ARG A 78 4.53 9.06 12.59
CA ARG A 78 4.02 9.28 11.22
C ARG A 78 2.60 8.73 11.01
N ASN A 79 2.09 7.94 11.95
CA ASN A 79 0.80 7.23 11.84
C ASN A 79 0.61 6.49 10.50
N ILE A 80 1.68 5.87 10.01
CA ILE A 80 1.69 5.07 8.78
C ILE A 80 1.44 3.59 9.13
N SER A 81 0.59 2.92 8.36
CA SER A 81 0.49 1.46 8.34
C SER A 81 1.07 0.90 7.04
N TYR A 82 1.65 -0.29 7.11
CA TYR A 82 2.27 -0.95 5.96
C TYR A 82 1.74 -2.37 5.80
N VAL A 83 1.27 -2.70 4.61
CA VAL A 83 0.94 -4.05 4.16
C VAL A 83 1.99 -4.45 3.14
N SER A 84 2.89 -5.37 3.51
CA SER A 84 3.98 -5.83 2.65
C SER A 84 3.51 -6.93 1.69
N GLN A 85 4.25 -7.13 0.61
CA GLN A 85 4.06 -8.21 -0.36
C GLN A 85 4.11 -9.58 0.32
N ASP A 86 5.09 -9.79 1.20
CA ASP A 86 5.12 -10.96 2.06
C ASP A 86 4.18 -10.77 3.25
N ILE A 87 3.32 -11.75 3.48
CA ILE A 87 2.36 -11.70 4.58
C ILE A 87 3.08 -11.96 5.91
N VAL A 88 3.35 -10.89 6.65
CA VAL A 88 4.03 -10.97 7.95
C VAL A 88 3.00 -10.87 9.07
N LEU A 89 2.58 -12.02 9.62
CA LEU A 89 1.76 -12.09 10.84
C LEU A 89 2.62 -12.56 12.02
N TYR A 90 2.22 -12.20 13.23
CA TYR A 90 2.85 -12.72 14.45
C TYR A 90 2.42 -14.17 14.67
N PRO A 91 3.28 -15.18 14.44
CA PRO A 91 2.87 -16.58 14.36
C PRO A 91 2.44 -17.18 15.71
N HIS A 92 2.87 -16.57 16.82
CA HIS A 92 2.53 -16.97 18.19
C HIS A 92 1.21 -16.37 18.67
N LEU A 93 0.71 -15.33 18.03
CA LEU A 93 -0.54 -14.64 18.35
C LEU A 93 -1.72 -15.25 17.58
N THR A 94 -2.92 -15.11 18.14
CA THR A 94 -4.19 -15.43 17.44
C THR A 94 -4.48 -14.39 16.36
N VAL A 95 -5.50 -14.61 15.52
CA VAL A 95 -6.04 -13.62 14.59
C VAL A 95 -6.46 -12.36 15.35
N TYR A 96 -7.24 -12.55 16.42
CA TYR A 96 -7.66 -11.46 17.32
C TYR A 96 -6.46 -10.64 17.80
N ASP A 97 -5.43 -11.29 18.34
CA ASP A 97 -4.27 -10.61 18.88
C ASP A 97 -3.40 -9.95 17.82
N ASN A 98 -3.33 -10.50 16.60
CA ASN A 98 -2.67 -9.84 15.46
C ASN A 98 -3.35 -8.52 15.12
N ILE A 99 -4.68 -8.50 15.02
CA ILE A 99 -5.46 -7.29 14.72
C ILE A 99 -5.40 -6.31 15.89
N ALA A 100 -5.52 -6.79 17.13
CA ALA A 100 -5.48 -5.98 18.33
C ALA A 100 -4.11 -5.36 18.63
N TYR A 101 -3.03 -5.92 18.07
CA TYR A 101 -1.66 -5.55 18.45
C TYR A 101 -1.37 -4.04 18.34
N PRO A 102 -1.64 -3.36 17.21
CA PRO A 102 -1.42 -1.91 17.12
C PRO A 102 -2.26 -1.10 18.09
N LEU A 103 -3.48 -1.55 18.42
CA LEU A 103 -4.37 -0.88 19.39
C LEU A 103 -3.85 -1.01 20.83
N LYS A 104 -3.28 -2.18 21.16
CA LYS A 104 -2.62 -2.42 22.47
C LYS A 104 -1.41 -1.51 22.65
N LEU A 105 -0.63 -1.25 21.57
CA LEU A 105 0.49 -0.30 21.60
C LEU A 105 0.03 1.14 21.87
N LEU A 106 -1.15 1.51 21.37
CA LEU A 106 -1.79 2.80 21.66
C LEU A 106 -2.41 2.85 23.07
N LYS A 107 -2.36 1.75 23.83
CA LYS A 107 -2.91 1.62 25.19
C LYS A 107 -4.41 1.93 25.28
N LEU A 108 -5.17 1.60 24.24
CA LEU A 108 -6.62 1.79 24.24
C LEU A 108 -7.29 0.86 25.27
N PRO A 109 -8.47 1.25 25.79
CA PRO A 109 -9.29 0.40 26.67
C PRO A 109 -9.65 -0.93 25.99
N ARG A 110 -9.74 -2.00 26.80
CA ARG A 110 -10.01 -3.34 26.27
C ARG A 110 -11.33 -3.44 25.49
N GLU A 111 -12.35 -2.72 25.93
CA GLU A 111 -13.66 -2.67 25.24
C GLU A 111 -13.54 -2.06 23.85
N GLU A 112 -12.84 -0.94 23.71
CA GLU A 112 -12.61 -0.29 22.42
C GLU A 112 -11.82 -1.18 21.46
N ILE A 113 -10.81 -1.91 22.00
CA ILE A 113 -10.04 -2.88 21.22
C ILE A 113 -10.95 -4.01 20.72
N ASP A 114 -11.80 -4.58 21.60
CA ASP A 114 -12.68 -5.70 21.23
C ASP A 114 -13.70 -5.28 20.16
N ILE A 115 -14.32 -4.12 20.31
CA ILE A 115 -15.25 -3.56 19.33
C ILE A 115 -14.55 -3.41 17.98
N ARG A 116 -13.39 -2.71 17.93
CA ARG A 116 -12.68 -2.43 16.69
C ARG A 116 -12.17 -3.69 15.99
N VAL A 117 -11.67 -4.67 16.75
CA VAL A 117 -11.22 -5.96 16.20
C VAL A 117 -12.38 -6.71 15.56
N ARG A 118 -13.56 -6.77 16.22
CA ARG A 118 -14.73 -7.46 15.68
C ARG A 118 -15.34 -6.77 14.48
N GLU A 119 -15.39 -5.43 14.46
CA GLU A 119 -15.79 -4.66 13.28
C GLU A 119 -14.96 -5.05 12.06
N LEU A 120 -13.61 -4.92 12.14
CA LEU A 120 -12.70 -5.24 11.04
C LEU A 120 -12.74 -6.73 10.65
N ALA A 121 -12.88 -7.62 11.64
CA ALA A 121 -12.98 -9.04 11.36
C ALA A 121 -14.26 -9.40 10.60
N ASN A 122 -15.37 -8.74 10.92
CA ASN A 122 -16.64 -8.91 10.21
C ASN A 122 -16.57 -8.31 8.81
N GLU A 123 -16.04 -7.08 8.65
CA GLU A 123 -15.88 -6.43 7.36
C GLU A 123 -15.03 -7.24 6.37
N LEU A 124 -14.05 -7.99 6.88
CA LEU A 124 -13.13 -8.82 6.09
C LEU A 124 -13.52 -10.31 6.05
N ASP A 125 -14.69 -10.68 6.60
CA ASP A 125 -15.19 -12.06 6.64
C ASP A 125 -14.17 -13.04 7.25
N ILE A 126 -13.65 -12.70 8.44
CA ILE A 126 -12.69 -13.49 9.23
C ILE A 126 -13.06 -13.57 10.73
N ASP A 127 -14.26 -13.17 11.13
CA ASP A 127 -14.73 -13.17 12.51
C ASP A 127 -14.71 -14.58 13.13
N PHE A 128 -15.07 -15.62 12.34
CA PHE A 128 -15.02 -17.03 12.74
C PHE A 128 -13.59 -17.57 12.93
N LEU A 129 -12.56 -16.79 12.56
CA LEU A 129 -11.14 -17.16 12.67
C LEU A 129 -10.43 -16.51 13.87
N LEU A 130 -11.07 -15.63 14.62
CA LEU A 130 -10.45 -14.79 15.67
C LEU A 130 -9.63 -15.57 16.71
N THR A 131 -10.00 -16.80 17.02
CA THR A 131 -9.28 -17.66 17.99
C THR A 131 -8.16 -18.49 17.37
N ARG A 132 -8.07 -18.54 16.03
CA ARG A 132 -7.06 -19.34 15.32
C ARG A 132 -5.72 -18.63 15.28
N LYS A 133 -4.64 -19.40 15.09
CA LYS A 133 -3.29 -18.88 14.82
C LYS A 133 -3.00 -18.88 13.32
N PRO A 134 -2.10 -18.00 12.82
CA PRO A 134 -1.79 -17.84 11.40
C PRO A 134 -1.46 -19.14 10.65
N LYS A 135 -0.77 -20.08 11.28
CA LYS A 135 -0.42 -21.37 10.67
C LYS A 135 -1.60 -22.28 10.27
N TYR A 136 -2.79 -21.97 10.74
CA TYR A 136 -4.02 -22.70 10.41
C TYR A 136 -4.91 -21.96 9.41
N LEU A 137 -4.40 -20.90 8.80
CA LEU A 137 -5.12 -20.05 7.84
C LEU A 137 -4.61 -20.28 6.42
N SER A 138 -5.52 -20.18 5.43
CA SER A 138 -5.10 -20.06 4.02
C SER A 138 -4.35 -18.75 3.78
N ILE A 139 -3.61 -18.64 2.67
CA ILE A 139 -2.88 -17.43 2.30
C ILE A 139 -3.85 -16.23 2.21
N GLY A 140 -5.00 -16.38 1.56
CA GLY A 140 -6.01 -15.33 1.47
C GLY A 140 -6.56 -14.90 2.85
N GLN A 141 -6.80 -15.85 3.76
CA GLN A 141 -7.20 -15.54 5.14
C GLN A 141 -6.09 -14.79 5.90
N GLN A 142 -4.82 -15.19 5.73
CA GLN A 142 -3.69 -14.48 6.33
C GLN A 142 -3.60 -13.04 5.80
N GLN A 143 -3.84 -12.84 4.50
CA GLN A 143 -3.85 -11.52 3.89
C GLN A 143 -4.95 -10.64 4.45
N ARG A 144 -6.18 -11.16 4.60
CA ARG A 144 -7.28 -10.43 5.25
C ARG A 144 -6.92 -10.00 6.68
N VAL A 145 -6.25 -10.87 7.45
CA VAL A 145 -5.77 -10.53 8.80
C VAL A 145 -4.70 -9.43 8.77
N ALA A 146 -3.77 -9.46 7.81
CA ALA A 146 -2.74 -8.43 7.65
C ALA A 146 -3.36 -7.07 7.30
N ILE A 147 -4.36 -7.05 6.42
CA ILE A 147 -5.14 -5.86 6.08
C ILE A 147 -5.91 -5.34 7.30
N ALA A 148 -6.66 -6.20 8.00
CA ALA A 148 -7.37 -5.82 9.23
C ALA A 148 -6.44 -5.15 10.25
N ARG A 149 -5.26 -5.74 10.47
CA ARG A 149 -4.24 -5.17 11.37
C ARG A 149 -3.76 -3.79 10.91
N ALA A 150 -3.58 -3.59 9.61
CA ALA A 150 -3.13 -2.31 9.07
C ALA A 150 -4.17 -1.20 9.29
N PHE A 151 -5.46 -1.51 9.15
CA PHE A 151 -6.56 -0.56 9.36
C PHE A 151 -6.96 -0.38 10.84
N ALA A 152 -6.49 -1.24 11.75
CA ALA A 152 -6.94 -1.26 13.13
C ALA A 152 -6.75 0.10 13.83
N LYS A 153 -5.56 0.69 13.74
CA LYS A 153 -5.22 1.96 14.44
C LYS A 153 -5.76 3.22 13.78
N LYS A 154 -6.59 3.12 12.74
CA LYS A 154 -7.05 4.25 11.91
C LYS A 154 -5.87 5.11 11.45
N PRO A 155 -5.00 4.58 10.60
CA PRO A 155 -3.81 5.30 10.15
C PRO A 155 -4.19 6.48 9.26
N ASP A 156 -3.35 7.53 9.26
CA ASP A 156 -3.48 8.64 8.32
C ASP A 156 -3.02 8.24 6.92
N ILE A 157 -2.04 7.31 6.85
CA ILE A 157 -1.47 6.82 5.60
C ILE A 157 -1.40 5.29 5.64
N ILE A 158 -1.80 4.66 4.55
CA ILE A 158 -1.67 3.22 4.33
C ILE A 158 -0.79 2.98 3.12
N LEU A 159 0.31 2.26 3.32
CA LEU A 159 1.19 1.78 2.28
C LEU A 159 0.86 0.32 2.00
N MET A 160 0.62 -0.02 0.74
CA MET A 160 0.33 -1.39 0.30
C MET A 160 1.28 -1.77 -0.84
N ASP A 161 2.15 -2.73 -0.58
CA ASP A 161 3.15 -3.20 -1.54
C ASP A 161 2.71 -4.54 -2.14
N GLU A 162 2.15 -4.52 -3.33
CA GLU A 162 1.65 -5.70 -4.06
C GLU A 162 0.83 -6.69 -3.22
N PRO A 163 -0.17 -6.22 -2.44
CA PRO A 163 -0.83 -7.05 -1.42
C PRO A 163 -1.64 -8.22 -1.99
N LEU A 164 -1.85 -8.29 -3.30
CA LEU A 164 -2.67 -9.30 -3.96
C LEU A 164 -1.87 -10.23 -4.88
N SER A 165 -0.55 -10.03 -5.02
CA SER A 165 0.29 -10.72 -6.01
C SER A 165 0.39 -12.25 -5.83
N ASN A 166 0.25 -12.73 -4.59
CA ASN A 166 0.40 -14.15 -4.24
C ASN A 166 -0.94 -14.90 -4.11
N LEU A 167 -2.04 -14.32 -4.62
CA LEU A 167 -3.39 -14.84 -4.48
C LEU A 167 -3.95 -15.29 -5.83
N ASP A 168 -4.81 -16.30 -5.81
CA ASP A 168 -5.63 -16.65 -6.97
C ASP A 168 -6.61 -15.51 -7.30
N LYS A 169 -7.13 -15.51 -8.52
CA LYS A 169 -7.96 -14.42 -9.04
C LYS A 169 -9.22 -14.17 -8.21
N GLU A 170 -9.92 -15.23 -7.81
CA GLU A 170 -11.18 -15.13 -7.05
C GLU A 170 -10.94 -14.51 -5.67
N THR A 171 -9.95 -15.04 -4.93
CA THR A 171 -9.53 -14.50 -3.63
C THR A 171 -9.04 -13.05 -3.74
N SER A 172 -8.28 -12.74 -4.80
CA SER A 172 -7.78 -11.39 -5.08
C SER A 172 -8.92 -10.40 -5.31
N ASP A 173 -9.92 -10.77 -6.13
CA ASP A 173 -11.06 -9.91 -6.44
C ASP A 173 -11.93 -9.65 -5.20
N ASP A 174 -12.08 -10.64 -4.32
CA ASP A 174 -12.77 -10.47 -3.03
C ASP A 174 -12.03 -9.50 -2.11
N ILE A 175 -10.73 -9.71 -1.92
CA ILE A 175 -9.92 -8.85 -1.05
C ILE A 175 -9.86 -7.42 -1.59
N LYS A 176 -9.79 -7.24 -2.91
CA LYS A 176 -9.83 -5.94 -3.58
C LYS A 176 -11.11 -5.17 -3.24
N ARG A 177 -12.27 -5.84 -3.20
CA ARG A 177 -13.54 -5.23 -2.78
C ARG A 177 -13.48 -4.76 -1.33
N TYR A 178 -12.96 -5.58 -0.42
CA TYR A 178 -12.79 -5.19 0.98
C TYR A 178 -11.85 -4.00 1.14
N ILE A 179 -10.68 -4.02 0.46
CA ILE A 179 -9.74 -2.88 0.47
C ILE A 179 -10.45 -1.60 0.04
N LYS A 180 -11.22 -1.64 -1.08
CA LYS A 180 -11.93 -0.47 -1.59
C LYS A 180 -12.94 0.10 -0.57
N THR A 181 -13.69 -0.77 0.09
CA THR A 181 -14.65 -0.38 1.14
C THR A 181 -13.93 0.28 2.32
N LEU A 182 -12.91 -0.39 2.86
CA LEU A 182 -12.12 0.12 3.99
C LEU A 182 -11.45 1.47 3.68
N LEU A 183 -10.90 1.64 2.47
CA LEU A 183 -10.28 2.91 2.07
C LEU A 183 -11.31 4.04 1.99
N LYS A 184 -12.50 3.76 1.46
CA LYS A 184 -13.59 4.75 1.38
C LYS A 184 -14.07 5.21 2.76
N GLU A 185 -14.07 4.32 3.74
CA GLU A 185 -14.56 4.60 5.10
C GLU A 185 -13.50 5.23 6.01
N SER A 186 -12.21 4.97 5.73
CA SER A 186 -11.11 5.34 6.63
C SER A 186 -10.60 6.76 6.47
N GLU A 187 -10.94 7.48 5.39
CA GLU A 187 -10.34 8.78 5.02
C GLU A 187 -8.80 8.77 4.93
N ALA A 188 -8.17 7.60 4.98
CA ALA A 188 -6.73 7.47 4.90
C ALA A 188 -6.22 7.80 3.49
N THR A 189 -5.03 8.37 3.41
CA THR A 189 -4.29 8.42 2.15
C THR A 189 -3.68 7.06 1.87
N CYS A 190 -4.05 6.44 0.76
CA CYS A 190 -3.49 5.16 0.36
C CYS A 190 -2.42 5.34 -0.72
N ILE A 191 -1.26 4.70 -0.55
CA ILE A 191 -0.28 4.50 -1.62
C ILE A 191 -0.22 3.00 -1.88
N TYR A 192 -0.77 2.59 -3.01
CA TYR A 192 -0.90 1.20 -3.42
C TYR A 192 0.06 0.90 -4.57
N VAL A 193 0.96 -0.03 -4.38
CA VAL A 193 1.88 -0.49 -5.42
C VAL A 193 1.32 -1.74 -6.06
N SER A 194 1.28 -1.78 -7.39
CA SER A 194 0.91 -2.96 -8.17
C SER A 194 1.65 -2.99 -9.50
N HIS A 195 1.83 -4.18 -10.03
CA HIS A 195 2.15 -4.42 -11.44
C HIS A 195 0.89 -4.78 -12.25
N ASN A 196 -0.25 -4.97 -11.59
CA ASN A 196 -1.52 -5.35 -12.22
C ASN A 196 -2.35 -4.09 -12.51
N ILE A 197 -2.58 -3.81 -13.79
CA ILE A 197 -3.32 -2.63 -14.24
C ILE A 197 -4.80 -2.71 -13.86
N THR A 198 -5.39 -3.91 -13.81
CA THR A 198 -6.80 -4.05 -13.43
C THR A 198 -7.02 -3.63 -11.98
N ASP A 199 -6.04 -3.86 -11.09
CA ASP A 199 -6.09 -3.38 -9.72
C ASP A 199 -6.02 -1.85 -9.67
N ALA A 200 -5.11 -1.24 -10.46
CA ALA A 200 -4.99 0.20 -10.55
C ALA A 200 -6.29 0.85 -11.05
N LEU A 201 -6.86 0.35 -12.13
CA LEU A 201 -8.11 0.88 -12.69
C LEU A 201 -9.30 0.73 -11.74
N TYR A 202 -9.32 -0.32 -10.91
CA TYR A 202 -10.40 -0.58 -9.96
C TYR A 202 -10.30 0.27 -8.68
N LEU A 203 -9.07 0.46 -8.17
CA LEU A 203 -8.85 1.08 -6.86
C LEU A 203 -8.50 2.57 -6.94
N ALA A 204 -7.81 3.01 -8.00
CA ALA A 204 -7.17 4.32 -8.03
C ALA A 204 -8.14 5.49 -8.17
N ASP A 205 -7.88 6.54 -7.41
CA ASP A 205 -8.26 7.92 -7.75
C ASP A 205 -7.21 8.52 -8.71
N THR A 206 -5.92 8.24 -8.44
CA THR A 206 -4.77 8.71 -9.22
C THR A 206 -3.80 7.57 -9.50
N ILE A 207 -3.33 7.47 -10.73
CA ILE A 207 -2.35 6.48 -11.20
C ILE A 207 -1.04 7.18 -11.52
N PHE A 208 0.03 6.78 -10.84
CA PHE A 208 1.40 7.19 -11.13
C PHE A 208 2.10 6.07 -11.88
N VAL A 209 2.67 6.38 -13.03
CA VAL A 209 3.40 5.41 -13.86
C VAL A 209 4.89 5.60 -13.67
N MET A 210 5.58 4.53 -13.28
CA MET A 210 7.04 4.50 -13.16
C MET A 210 7.68 3.59 -14.20
N ASN A 211 8.84 4.01 -14.68
CA ASN A 211 9.74 3.18 -15.48
C ASN A 211 11.19 3.51 -15.15
N GLU A 212 12.03 2.49 -14.97
CA GLU A 212 13.49 2.63 -14.75
C GLU A 212 13.87 3.72 -13.73
N GLY A 213 13.22 3.71 -12.57
CA GLY A 213 13.49 4.66 -11.49
C GLY A 213 12.91 6.07 -11.71
N LYS A 214 12.17 6.33 -12.78
CA LYS A 214 11.62 7.65 -13.13
C LYS A 214 10.10 7.66 -13.16
N LEU A 215 9.51 8.82 -12.87
CA LEU A 215 8.10 9.07 -13.09
C LEU A 215 7.85 9.37 -14.56
N ILE A 216 6.96 8.60 -15.19
CA ILE A 216 6.53 8.81 -16.58
C ILE A 216 5.34 9.78 -16.64
N GLY A 217 4.46 9.70 -15.66
CA GLY A 217 3.31 10.60 -15.58
C GLY A 217 2.34 10.23 -14.47
N GLU A 218 1.40 11.15 -14.26
CA GLU A 218 0.29 11.06 -13.33
C GLU A 218 -1.01 11.16 -14.13
N TYR A 219 -1.97 10.28 -13.84
CA TYR A 219 -3.20 10.13 -14.62
C TYR A 219 -4.38 9.81 -13.70
N THR A 220 -5.56 10.28 -14.04
CA THR A 220 -6.79 9.62 -13.60
C THR A 220 -6.95 8.29 -14.34
N PRO A 221 -7.76 7.33 -13.83
CA PRO A 221 -8.03 6.08 -14.55
C PRO A 221 -8.53 6.30 -15.99
N LYS A 222 -9.35 7.34 -16.23
CA LYS A 222 -9.86 7.68 -17.56
C LYS A 222 -8.77 8.22 -18.51
N GLU A 223 -7.87 9.06 -17.99
CA GLU A 223 -6.74 9.59 -18.76
C GLU A 223 -5.72 8.49 -19.05
N PHE A 224 -5.45 7.62 -18.09
CA PHE A 224 -4.58 6.47 -18.27
C PHE A 224 -5.03 5.60 -19.45
N LEU A 225 -6.32 5.27 -19.54
CA LEU A 225 -6.87 4.47 -20.65
C LEU A 225 -6.70 5.14 -22.01
N LYS A 226 -6.74 6.48 -22.08
CA LYS A 226 -6.61 7.27 -23.32
C LYS A 226 -5.17 7.69 -23.65
N CYS A 227 -4.23 7.48 -22.75
CA CYS A 227 -2.85 7.93 -22.91
C CYS A 227 -2.13 7.10 -23.98
N ASP A 228 -1.47 7.76 -24.94
CA ASP A 228 -0.71 7.15 -26.03
C ASP A 228 0.80 7.11 -25.76
N ASN A 229 1.24 7.44 -24.53
CA ASN A 229 2.65 7.31 -24.14
C ASN A 229 3.10 5.85 -24.34
N GLU A 230 4.27 5.65 -24.93
CA GLU A 230 4.80 4.33 -25.29
C GLU A 230 4.90 3.37 -24.09
N VAL A 231 5.35 3.86 -22.92
CA VAL A 231 5.44 3.06 -21.69
C VAL A 231 4.06 2.67 -21.20
N VAL A 232 3.12 3.62 -21.18
CA VAL A 232 1.72 3.39 -20.78
C VAL A 232 1.04 2.42 -21.73
N ALA A 233 1.27 2.56 -23.04
CA ALA A 233 0.71 1.67 -24.06
C ALA A 233 1.20 0.23 -23.89
N LYS A 234 2.50 0.03 -23.61
CA LYS A 234 3.05 -1.31 -23.32
C LYS A 234 2.43 -1.94 -22.07
N LEU A 235 2.24 -1.15 -21.01
CA LEU A 235 1.55 -1.65 -19.81
C LEU A 235 0.11 -2.09 -20.11
N LYS A 236 -0.62 -1.37 -20.97
CA LYS A 236 -2.01 -1.70 -21.32
C LYS A 236 -2.19 -3.01 -22.10
N VAL A 237 -1.14 -3.55 -22.71
CA VAL A 237 -1.21 -4.84 -23.43
C VAL A 237 -1.73 -5.98 -22.54
N ASP A 238 -1.47 -5.89 -21.25
CA ASP A 238 -1.91 -6.88 -20.25
C ASP A 238 -3.39 -6.72 -19.83
N LEU A 239 -4.12 -5.72 -20.40
CA LEU A 239 -5.55 -5.55 -20.12
C LEU A 239 -6.39 -6.57 -20.89
N PRO A 240 -7.42 -7.18 -20.26
CA PRO A 240 -8.42 -7.95 -20.96
C PRO A 240 -9.11 -7.10 -22.03
N HIS A 241 -9.36 -7.67 -23.21
CA HIS A 241 -9.92 -6.94 -24.38
C HIS A 241 -11.28 -6.25 -24.13
N GLU A 242 -12.00 -6.57 -23.06
CA GLU A 242 -13.29 -5.95 -22.69
C GLU A 242 -13.17 -4.54 -22.08
N SER A 243 -11.97 -4.09 -21.73
CA SER A 243 -11.74 -2.80 -21.05
C SER A 243 -11.43 -1.64 -22.02
N GLN A 244 -11.49 -1.87 -23.34
CA GLN A 244 -11.10 -0.90 -24.37
C GLN A 244 -12.31 -0.23 -25.06
N GLY A 245 -13.52 -0.40 -24.52
CA GLY A 245 -14.76 0.17 -25.06
C GLY A 245 -15.25 1.43 -24.35
#